data_974240458ed172e1c2ffc6664761ba57
#
_entry.id   974240458ed172e1c2ffc6664761ba57
#
_cell.length_a   1.000
_cell.length_b   1.000
_cell.length_c   1.000
_cell.angle_alpha   90.00
_cell.angle_beta   90.00
_cell.angle_gamma   90.00
#
_symmetry.space_group_name_H-M   'P 1'
#
loop_
_entity.id
_entity.type
_entity.pdbx_description
1 polymer ?
#
loop_
_entity_poly.entity_id
_entity_poly.type
_entity_poly.pdbx_seq_one_letter_code
_entity_poly.pdbx_strand_id
1 'polypeptide(L)'
;MAAPRAHPAPRPLALVTGASSGIGEALTHCFARAGHDLVLVARSVDKLQALAAKLKAQYQVAALVMPADLASLEAAQRLARSLKRRKKIPDVLVNCAGVLEQRPFVHMRAADHQAMIDLNISALTAMLSHFLPMMLARGSGRVLNVASIAAFQPVPSLATYAASKAYVLSLTESLSEELKDSGVSITALCPGITATQMLSHATQANQQLGKLPHFLIGDVHEVARQGFEACMAGDVICVPGVINRAAMLASRSTPKWLLRRVGGLLARATS
;
A
#
# COMPACT_ATOMS: atom_id res chain seq x y z
N MET A 1 7.23 -37.14 35.84
CA MET A 1 6.18 -36.55 35.01
C MET A 1 6.77 -35.31 34.33
N ALA A 2 6.95 -35.33 33.01
CA ALA A 2 7.43 -34.16 32.27
C ALA A 2 6.32 -33.11 32.17
N ALA A 3 6.61 -31.86 32.53
CA ALA A 3 5.66 -30.75 32.39
C ALA A 3 5.22 -30.61 30.90
N PRO A 4 3.94 -30.36 30.64
CA PRO A 4 3.47 -30.16 29.27
C PRO A 4 4.23 -28.98 28.67
N ARG A 5 4.88 -29.21 27.50
CA ARG A 5 5.51 -28.15 26.73
C ARG A 5 4.41 -27.16 26.33
N ALA A 6 4.49 -25.95 26.90
CA ALA A 6 3.61 -24.87 26.49
C ALA A 6 3.74 -24.66 24.97
N HIS A 7 2.66 -24.88 24.22
CA HIS A 7 2.63 -24.52 22.81
C HIS A 7 2.87 -22.99 22.72
N PRO A 8 3.85 -22.56 21.92
CA PRO A 8 4.04 -21.13 21.75
C PRO A 8 2.73 -20.48 21.24
N ALA A 9 2.41 -19.33 21.78
CA ALA A 9 1.23 -18.56 21.33
C ALA A 9 1.25 -18.41 19.81
N PRO A 10 0.11 -18.52 19.12
CA PRO A 10 0.06 -18.35 17.69
C PRO A 10 0.62 -16.97 17.29
N ARG A 11 1.52 -16.94 16.30
CA ARG A 11 2.09 -15.70 15.80
C ARG A 11 1.00 -14.86 15.12
N PRO A 12 1.05 -13.52 15.24
CA PRO A 12 0.14 -12.66 14.51
C PRO A 12 0.34 -12.83 13.00
N LEU A 13 -0.71 -12.62 12.21
CA LEU A 13 -0.73 -12.83 10.77
C LEU A 13 -0.87 -11.51 10.02
N ALA A 14 0.05 -11.19 9.12
CA ALA A 14 -0.07 -10.06 8.22
C ALA A 14 -0.36 -10.51 6.78
N LEU A 15 -1.42 -9.98 6.18
CA LEU A 15 -1.73 -10.17 4.76
C LEU A 15 -1.22 -8.95 3.98
N VAL A 16 -0.32 -9.17 3.02
CA VAL A 16 0.27 -8.10 2.21
C VAL A 16 -0.08 -8.31 0.74
N THR A 17 -0.80 -7.35 0.15
CA THR A 17 -1.05 -7.29 -1.28
C THR A 17 0.07 -6.53 -1.98
N GLY A 18 0.36 -6.86 -3.25
CA GLY A 18 1.51 -6.28 -3.95
C GLY A 18 2.87 -6.73 -3.37
N ALA A 19 2.91 -7.90 -2.70
CA ALA A 19 4.08 -8.38 -1.97
C ALA A 19 5.29 -8.72 -2.84
N SER A 20 5.15 -8.83 -4.16
CA SER A 20 6.19 -9.33 -5.07
C SER A 20 7.28 -8.32 -5.43
N SER A 21 7.16 -7.05 -5.00
CA SER A 21 8.15 -6.00 -5.33
C SER A 21 7.95 -4.72 -4.50
N GLY A 22 8.98 -3.87 -4.49
CA GLY A 22 8.91 -2.50 -3.99
C GLY A 22 8.48 -2.37 -2.54
N ILE A 23 7.57 -1.42 -2.27
CA ILE A 23 7.10 -1.14 -0.89
C ILE A 23 6.41 -2.36 -0.27
N GLY A 24 5.63 -3.12 -1.06
CA GLY A 24 4.96 -4.33 -0.57
C GLY A 24 5.95 -5.41 -0.10
N GLU A 25 6.98 -5.69 -0.89
CA GLU A 25 8.06 -6.61 -0.51
C GLU A 25 8.79 -6.11 0.75
N ALA A 26 9.18 -4.84 0.78
CA ALA A 26 9.86 -4.25 1.94
C ALA A 26 9.00 -4.30 3.22
N LEU A 27 7.69 -4.07 3.12
CA LEU A 27 6.75 -4.22 4.24
C LEU A 27 6.68 -5.67 4.74
N THR A 28 6.75 -6.70 3.84
CA THR A 28 6.79 -8.10 4.30
C THR A 28 8.00 -8.37 5.18
N HIS A 29 9.15 -7.78 4.86
CA HIS A 29 10.35 -7.90 5.70
C HIS A 29 10.18 -7.22 7.06
N CYS A 30 9.49 -6.07 7.13
CA CYS A 30 9.20 -5.39 8.40
C CYS A 30 8.31 -6.26 9.29
N PHE A 31 7.20 -6.79 8.76
CA PHE A 31 6.29 -7.65 9.51
C PHE A 31 6.95 -8.98 9.92
N ALA A 32 7.72 -9.61 9.02
CA ALA A 32 8.46 -10.84 9.32
C ALA A 32 9.49 -10.64 10.47
N ARG A 33 10.23 -9.54 10.43
CA ARG A 33 11.19 -9.17 11.48
C ARG A 33 10.50 -8.96 12.83
N ALA A 34 9.26 -8.46 12.82
CA ALA A 34 8.42 -8.29 14.01
C ALA A 34 7.72 -9.60 14.43
N GLY A 35 8.04 -10.74 13.81
CA GLY A 35 7.53 -12.05 14.21
C GLY A 35 6.15 -12.42 13.67
N HIS A 36 5.62 -11.70 12.68
CA HIS A 36 4.36 -12.04 12.03
C HIS A 36 4.54 -13.18 11.03
N ASP A 37 3.62 -14.13 11.02
CA ASP A 37 3.41 -14.99 9.86
C ASP A 37 2.77 -14.18 8.73
N LEU A 38 2.94 -14.61 7.48
CA LEU A 38 2.59 -13.79 6.33
C LEU A 38 1.62 -14.52 5.39
N VAL A 39 0.72 -13.76 4.77
CA VAL A 39 0.02 -14.10 3.55
C VAL A 39 0.49 -13.17 2.45
N LEU A 40 1.18 -13.71 1.45
CA LEU A 40 1.78 -12.97 0.36
C LEU A 40 0.88 -13.02 -0.87
N VAL A 41 0.37 -11.86 -1.31
CA VAL A 41 -0.58 -11.75 -2.41
C VAL A 41 -0.01 -10.89 -3.53
N ALA A 42 0.15 -11.47 -4.73
CA ALA A 42 0.49 -10.80 -5.98
C ALA A 42 0.21 -11.76 -7.16
N ARG A 43 0.43 -11.32 -8.40
CA ARG A 43 0.24 -12.16 -9.60
C ARG A 43 1.38 -13.14 -9.84
N SER A 44 2.63 -12.75 -9.56
CA SER A 44 3.83 -13.53 -9.89
C SER A 44 4.10 -14.60 -8.84
N VAL A 45 3.76 -15.86 -9.15
CA VAL A 45 3.95 -17.03 -8.29
C VAL A 45 5.42 -17.19 -7.90
N ASP A 46 6.32 -17.16 -8.89
CA ASP A 46 7.75 -17.43 -8.67
C ASP A 46 8.39 -16.41 -7.72
N LYS A 47 8.05 -15.11 -7.91
CA LYS A 47 8.54 -14.06 -7.01
C LYS A 47 8.03 -14.25 -5.59
N LEU A 48 6.75 -14.62 -5.42
CA LEU A 48 6.16 -14.86 -4.11
C LEU A 48 6.79 -16.09 -3.43
N GLN A 49 7.06 -17.16 -4.16
CA GLN A 49 7.71 -18.37 -3.63
C GLN A 49 9.16 -18.06 -3.20
N ALA A 50 9.91 -17.35 -4.04
CA ALA A 50 11.27 -16.92 -3.71
C ALA A 50 11.30 -16.04 -2.46
N LEU A 51 10.35 -15.08 -2.36
CA LEU A 51 10.20 -14.22 -1.18
C LEU A 51 9.84 -15.05 0.07
N ALA A 52 8.88 -15.96 -0.03
CA ALA A 52 8.49 -16.83 1.07
C ALA A 52 9.66 -17.66 1.60
N ALA A 53 10.50 -18.21 0.71
CA ALA A 53 11.70 -18.94 1.09
C ALA A 53 12.72 -18.05 1.83
N LYS A 54 12.96 -16.83 1.34
CA LYS A 54 13.84 -15.84 2.01
C LYS A 54 13.35 -15.49 3.41
N LEU A 55 12.05 -15.17 3.55
CA LEU A 55 11.44 -14.80 4.82
C LEU A 55 11.50 -15.94 5.84
N LYS A 56 11.25 -17.18 5.39
CA LYS A 56 11.39 -18.37 6.23
C LYS A 56 12.84 -18.57 6.70
N ALA A 57 13.80 -18.44 5.80
CA ALA A 57 15.23 -18.63 6.12
C ALA A 57 15.75 -17.55 7.08
N GLN A 58 15.35 -16.28 6.86
CA GLN A 58 15.89 -15.14 7.59
C GLN A 58 15.20 -14.89 8.93
N TYR A 59 13.86 -15.08 9.00
CA TYR A 59 13.04 -14.69 10.17
C TYR A 59 12.33 -15.85 10.83
N GLN A 60 12.42 -17.06 10.27
CA GLN A 60 11.75 -18.27 10.77
C GLN A 60 10.22 -18.13 10.91
N VAL A 61 9.60 -17.33 10.05
CA VAL A 61 8.15 -17.12 9.98
C VAL A 61 7.55 -18.02 8.89
N ALA A 62 6.26 -18.35 9.04
CA ALA A 62 5.50 -18.99 7.97
C ALA A 62 5.03 -17.95 6.95
N ALA A 63 5.15 -18.27 5.65
CA ALA A 63 4.67 -17.44 4.58
C ALA A 63 3.76 -18.24 3.63
N LEU A 64 2.47 -17.94 3.64
CA LEU A 64 1.48 -18.54 2.75
C LEU A 64 1.42 -17.74 1.45
N VAL A 65 1.79 -18.36 0.34
CA VAL A 65 1.69 -17.77 -1.00
C VAL A 65 0.27 -17.94 -1.53
N MET A 66 -0.38 -16.85 -1.89
CA MET A 66 -1.74 -16.82 -2.47
C MET A 66 -1.75 -15.96 -3.74
N PRO A 67 -1.43 -16.53 -4.91
CA PRO A 67 -1.44 -15.78 -6.16
C PRO A 67 -2.84 -15.29 -6.49
N ALA A 68 -2.97 -14.00 -6.80
CA ALA A 68 -4.24 -13.40 -7.21
C ALA A 68 -4.02 -12.18 -8.10
N ASP A 69 -4.85 -12.04 -9.11
CA ASP A 69 -5.05 -10.77 -9.81
C ASP A 69 -6.19 -10.01 -9.11
N LEU A 70 -5.81 -9.00 -8.35
CA LEU A 70 -6.76 -8.21 -7.55
C LEU A 70 -7.63 -7.25 -8.39
N ALA A 71 -7.27 -6.99 -9.65
CA ALA A 71 -8.13 -6.25 -10.57
C ALA A 71 -9.42 -7.04 -10.92
N SER A 72 -9.43 -8.37 -10.67
CA SER A 72 -10.64 -9.18 -10.80
C SER A 72 -11.61 -8.91 -9.63
N LEU A 73 -12.87 -8.60 -9.94
CA LEU A 73 -13.93 -8.27 -8.97
C LEU A 73 -14.09 -9.31 -7.84
N GLU A 74 -13.87 -10.59 -8.13
CA GLU A 74 -14.05 -11.65 -7.14
C GLU A 74 -12.77 -12.03 -6.37
N ALA A 75 -11.62 -11.46 -6.72
CA ALA A 75 -10.34 -11.89 -6.14
C ALA A 75 -10.30 -11.70 -4.62
N ALA A 76 -10.73 -10.55 -4.12
CA ALA A 76 -10.80 -10.25 -2.70
C ALA A 76 -11.73 -11.25 -1.96
N GLN A 77 -12.88 -11.55 -2.55
CA GLN A 77 -13.82 -12.51 -1.98
C GLN A 77 -13.24 -13.94 -1.93
N ARG A 78 -12.57 -14.39 -3.00
CA ARG A 78 -11.90 -15.71 -3.05
C ARG A 78 -10.80 -15.80 -1.98
N LEU A 79 -9.99 -14.74 -1.80
CA LEU A 79 -8.97 -14.67 -0.76
C LEU A 79 -9.60 -14.79 0.63
N ALA A 80 -10.60 -13.96 0.92
CA ALA A 80 -11.27 -13.93 2.22
C ALA A 80 -11.93 -15.30 2.54
N ARG A 81 -12.64 -15.90 1.59
CA ARG A 81 -13.22 -17.24 1.75
C ARG A 81 -12.15 -18.31 2.00
N SER A 82 -11.03 -18.28 1.27
CA SER A 82 -9.94 -19.23 1.44
C SER A 82 -9.30 -19.12 2.83
N LEU A 83 -9.03 -17.90 3.30
CA LEU A 83 -8.45 -17.67 4.62
C LEU A 83 -9.42 -18.03 5.75
N LYS A 84 -10.72 -17.72 5.60
CA LYS A 84 -11.76 -18.11 6.56
C LYS A 84 -11.85 -19.64 6.71
N ARG A 85 -11.83 -20.40 5.60
CA ARG A 85 -11.80 -21.88 5.64
C ARG A 85 -10.56 -22.43 6.34
N ARG A 86 -9.44 -21.74 6.24
CA ARG A 86 -8.18 -22.09 6.91
C ARG A 86 -8.12 -21.61 8.37
N LYS A 87 -9.17 -20.96 8.88
CA LYS A 87 -9.20 -20.29 10.20
C LYS A 87 -8.06 -19.28 10.39
N LYS A 88 -7.65 -18.61 9.29
CA LYS A 88 -6.56 -17.61 9.25
C LYS A 88 -7.14 -16.23 8.96
N ILE A 89 -7.63 -15.54 9.99
CA ILE A 89 -8.04 -14.15 9.88
C ILE A 89 -6.79 -13.27 10.13
N PRO A 90 -6.40 -12.40 9.20
CA PRO A 90 -5.21 -11.58 9.40
C PRO A 90 -5.40 -10.59 10.57
N ASP A 91 -4.33 -10.38 11.34
CA ASP A 91 -4.24 -9.34 12.36
C ASP A 91 -3.90 -8.00 11.72
N VAL A 92 -3.17 -8.05 10.61
CA VAL A 92 -2.82 -6.87 9.81
C VAL A 92 -3.18 -7.10 8.35
N LEU A 93 -3.89 -6.13 7.74
CA LEU A 93 -4.16 -6.07 6.31
C LEU A 93 -3.35 -4.93 5.69
N VAL A 94 -2.47 -5.26 4.75
CA VAL A 94 -1.67 -4.29 4.00
C VAL A 94 -2.16 -4.23 2.55
N ASN A 95 -2.86 -3.17 2.19
CA ASN A 95 -3.29 -2.87 0.83
C ASN A 95 -2.20 -2.05 0.12
N CYS A 96 -1.24 -2.76 -0.51
CA CYS A 96 -0.12 -2.16 -1.23
C CYS A 96 -0.15 -2.42 -2.74
N ALA A 97 -1.01 -3.31 -3.22
CA ALA A 97 -1.17 -3.53 -4.66
C ALA A 97 -1.65 -2.26 -5.35
N GLY A 98 -1.00 -1.88 -6.43
CA GLY A 98 -1.35 -0.70 -7.20
C GLY A 98 -0.49 -0.55 -8.44
N VAL A 99 -0.96 0.26 -9.38
CA VAL A 99 -0.25 0.61 -10.61
C VAL A 99 -0.26 2.13 -10.80
N LEU A 100 0.75 2.60 -11.52
CA LEU A 100 0.90 3.98 -11.92
C LEU A 100 1.17 4.01 -13.43
N GLU A 101 0.44 4.84 -14.15
CA GLU A 101 0.70 5.18 -15.54
C GLU A 101 0.86 6.70 -15.63
N GLN A 102 1.99 7.15 -16.18
CA GLN A 102 2.28 8.57 -16.34
C GLN A 102 2.17 8.99 -17.80
N ARG A 103 1.07 9.62 -18.14
CA ARG A 103 0.78 10.22 -19.46
C ARG A 103 -0.24 11.33 -19.33
N PRO A 104 -0.26 12.31 -20.25
CA PRO A 104 -1.39 13.21 -20.39
C PRO A 104 -2.69 12.40 -20.55
N PHE A 105 -3.75 12.83 -19.87
CA PHE A 105 -5.01 12.08 -19.78
C PHE A 105 -5.57 11.69 -21.16
N VAL A 106 -5.52 12.62 -22.12
CA VAL A 106 -6.04 12.43 -23.48
C VAL A 106 -5.22 11.44 -24.33
N HIS A 107 -4.02 11.08 -23.90
CA HIS A 107 -3.14 10.14 -24.59
C HIS A 107 -3.13 8.74 -23.94
N MET A 108 -3.89 8.55 -22.85
CA MET A 108 -4.10 7.23 -22.26
C MET A 108 -5.34 6.57 -22.88
N ARG A 109 -5.27 5.26 -23.06
CA ARG A 109 -6.43 4.48 -23.49
C ARG A 109 -7.42 4.33 -22.35
N ALA A 110 -8.71 4.29 -22.64
CA ALA A 110 -9.76 4.09 -21.63
C ALA A 110 -9.52 2.82 -20.78
N ALA A 111 -9.03 1.74 -21.39
CA ALA A 111 -8.70 0.50 -20.69
C ALA A 111 -7.58 0.66 -19.64
N ASP A 112 -6.58 1.53 -19.89
CA ASP A 112 -5.48 1.77 -18.95
C ASP A 112 -5.98 2.59 -17.74
N HIS A 113 -6.88 3.55 -17.97
CA HIS A 113 -7.58 4.27 -16.88
C HIS A 113 -8.39 3.29 -16.02
N GLN A 114 -9.18 2.41 -16.67
CA GLN A 114 -10.02 1.45 -15.97
C GLN A 114 -9.19 0.46 -15.16
N ALA A 115 -8.12 -0.10 -15.73
CA ALA A 115 -7.22 -1.00 -15.02
C ALA A 115 -6.60 -0.36 -13.76
N MET A 116 -6.30 0.94 -13.81
CA MET A 116 -5.82 1.70 -12.66
C MET A 116 -6.91 1.86 -11.60
N ILE A 117 -8.14 2.15 -12.00
CA ILE A 117 -9.30 2.26 -11.10
C ILE A 117 -9.58 0.90 -10.45
N ASP A 118 -9.60 -0.17 -11.24
CA ASP A 118 -9.91 -1.51 -10.77
C ASP A 118 -8.91 -1.97 -9.71
N LEU A 119 -7.60 -1.73 -9.91
CA LEU A 119 -6.60 -2.17 -8.96
C LEU A 119 -6.43 -1.20 -7.78
N ASN A 120 -6.35 0.13 -8.03
CA ASN A 120 -6.03 1.09 -6.98
C ASN A 120 -7.23 1.44 -6.09
N ILE A 121 -8.46 1.32 -6.61
CA ILE A 121 -9.71 1.69 -5.92
C ILE A 121 -10.54 0.45 -5.62
N SER A 122 -11.05 -0.22 -6.67
CA SER A 122 -12.04 -1.30 -6.51
C SER A 122 -11.49 -2.48 -5.71
N ALA A 123 -10.27 -2.91 -6.01
CA ALA A 123 -9.60 -3.99 -5.30
C ALA A 123 -9.37 -3.65 -3.82
N LEU A 124 -8.85 -2.46 -3.52
CA LEU A 124 -8.63 -2.02 -2.14
C LEU A 124 -9.95 -1.96 -1.37
N THR A 125 -10.99 -1.37 -1.96
CA THR A 125 -12.32 -1.28 -1.36
C THR A 125 -12.90 -2.66 -1.09
N ALA A 126 -12.78 -3.61 -2.03
CA ALA A 126 -13.21 -4.98 -1.85
C ALA A 126 -12.42 -5.71 -0.75
N MET A 127 -11.11 -5.51 -0.66
CA MET A 127 -10.31 -6.05 0.45
C MET A 127 -10.80 -5.52 1.79
N LEU A 128 -11.02 -4.22 1.93
CA LEU A 128 -11.55 -3.62 3.15
C LEU A 128 -12.93 -4.18 3.50
N SER A 129 -13.86 -4.24 2.55
CA SER A 129 -15.23 -4.73 2.78
C SER A 129 -15.29 -6.20 3.22
N HIS A 130 -14.31 -7.02 2.85
CA HIS A 130 -14.26 -8.42 3.27
C HIS A 130 -13.50 -8.66 4.57
N PHE A 131 -12.48 -7.86 4.89
CA PHE A 131 -11.61 -8.11 6.04
C PHE A 131 -11.96 -7.27 7.27
N LEU A 132 -12.42 -6.02 7.11
CA LEU A 132 -12.81 -5.17 8.24
C LEU A 132 -13.91 -5.80 9.11
N PRO A 133 -15.00 -6.37 8.56
CA PRO A 133 -16.01 -7.01 9.40
C PRO A 133 -15.47 -8.17 10.26
N MET A 134 -14.45 -8.89 9.75
CA MET A 134 -13.83 -9.98 10.50
C MET A 134 -12.95 -9.45 11.64
N MET A 135 -12.25 -8.32 11.43
CA MET A 135 -11.45 -7.64 12.44
C MET A 135 -12.35 -7.03 13.52
N LEU A 136 -13.44 -6.37 13.12
CA LEU A 136 -14.42 -5.80 14.02
C LEU A 136 -15.09 -6.88 14.91
N ALA A 137 -15.48 -8.01 14.32
CA ALA A 137 -16.05 -9.12 15.08
C ALA A 137 -15.08 -9.71 16.12
N ARG A 138 -13.77 -9.58 15.90
CA ARG A 138 -12.71 -9.96 16.83
C ARG A 138 -12.37 -8.86 17.84
N GLY A 139 -12.77 -7.62 17.60
CA GLY A 139 -12.42 -6.45 18.41
C GLY A 139 -10.94 -6.06 18.31
N SER A 140 -10.23 -6.49 17.26
CA SER A 140 -8.81 -6.16 17.05
C SER A 140 -8.39 -6.31 15.60
N GLY A 141 -7.56 -5.40 15.13
CA GLY A 141 -7.00 -5.45 13.78
C GLY A 141 -6.25 -4.17 13.40
N ARG A 142 -5.42 -4.26 12.40
CA ARG A 142 -4.71 -3.11 11.83
C ARG A 142 -4.80 -3.13 10.33
N VAL A 143 -5.00 -1.98 9.73
CA VAL A 143 -5.01 -1.84 8.27
C VAL A 143 -3.98 -0.79 7.86
N LEU A 144 -3.17 -1.12 6.84
CA LEU A 144 -2.25 -0.20 6.19
C LEU A 144 -2.62 -0.06 4.72
N ASN A 145 -3.12 1.10 4.33
CA ASN A 145 -3.44 1.44 2.94
C ASN A 145 -2.32 2.27 2.33
N VAL A 146 -1.73 1.82 1.23
CA VAL A 146 -0.68 2.58 0.55
C VAL A 146 -1.30 3.57 -0.44
N ALA A 147 -1.35 4.83 0.00
CA ALA A 147 -1.73 5.99 -0.80
C ALA A 147 -0.51 6.57 -1.56
N SER A 148 -0.33 7.89 -1.55
CA SER A 148 0.81 8.63 -2.12
C SER A 148 0.74 10.09 -1.68
N ILE A 149 1.84 10.84 -1.72
CA ILE A 149 1.81 12.31 -1.63
C ILE A 149 0.98 12.94 -2.78
N ALA A 150 0.82 12.25 -3.91
CA ALA A 150 -0.06 12.68 -5.00
C ALA A 150 -1.55 12.74 -4.58
N ALA A 151 -1.92 12.17 -3.44
CA ALA A 151 -3.28 12.25 -2.88
C ALA A 151 -3.65 13.68 -2.40
N PHE A 152 -2.66 14.50 -2.06
CA PHE A 152 -2.89 15.82 -1.45
C PHE A 152 -3.09 16.95 -2.46
N GLN A 153 -2.75 16.72 -3.73
CA GLN A 153 -2.78 17.78 -4.74
C GLN A 153 -3.04 17.24 -6.16
N PRO A 154 -3.60 18.06 -7.07
CA PRO A 154 -3.67 17.72 -8.48
C PRO A 154 -2.25 17.56 -9.07
N VAL A 155 -2.03 16.48 -9.83
CA VAL A 155 -0.75 16.21 -10.50
C VAL A 155 -1.00 16.02 -11.99
N PRO A 156 -0.65 17.01 -12.86
CA PRO A 156 -0.74 16.87 -14.30
C PRO A 156 0.05 15.63 -14.80
N SER A 157 -0.43 15.00 -15.85
CA SER A 157 0.06 13.72 -16.40
C SER A 157 -0.08 12.50 -15.48
N LEU A 158 -0.59 12.69 -14.25
CA LEU A 158 -0.92 11.64 -13.29
C LEU A 158 -2.38 11.74 -12.80
N ALA A 159 -3.27 12.31 -13.59
CA ALA A 159 -4.61 12.67 -13.14
C ALA A 159 -5.39 11.51 -12.51
N THR A 160 -5.50 10.37 -13.21
CA THR A 160 -6.22 9.18 -12.71
C THR A 160 -5.50 8.56 -11.52
N TYR A 161 -4.17 8.50 -11.54
CA TYR A 161 -3.38 8.00 -10.40
C TYR A 161 -3.59 8.87 -9.16
N ALA A 162 -3.41 10.20 -9.27
CA ALA A 162 -3.58 11.13 -8.15
C ALA A 162 -5.01 11.05 -7.58
N ALA A 163 -6.02 10.99 -8.44
CA ALA A 163 -7.40 10.81 -8.04
C ALA A 163 -7.62 9.48 -7.30
N SER A 164 -7.03 8.37 -7.78
CA SER A 164 -7.12 7.08 -7.11
C SER A 164 -6.47 7.09 -5.72
N LYS A 165 -5.35 7.81 -5.56
CA LYS A 165 -4.67 7.91 -4.27
C LYS A 165 -5.37 8.90 -3.31
N ALA A 166 -6.04 9.93 -3.84
CA ALA A 166 -6.91 10.80 -3.06
C ALA A 166 -8.14 10.04 -2.52
N TYR A 167 -8.72 9.12 -3.33
CA TYR A 167 -9.76 8.22 -2.87
C TYR A 167 -9.29 7.37 -1.68
N VAL A 168 -8.11 6.72 -1.80
CA VAL A 168 -7.55 5.87 -0.74
C VAL A 168 -7.32 6.67 0.54
N LEU A 169 -6.79 7.89 0.43
CA LEU A 169 -6.55 8.76 1.59
C LEU A 169 -7.87 9.13 2.27
N SER A 170 -8.82 9.68 1.51
CA SER A 170 -10.12 10.12 2.03
C SER A 170 -10.92 8.97 2.65
N LEU A 171 -10.92 7.78 2.02
CA LEU A 171 -11.54 6.59 2.56
C LEU A 171 -10.89 6.16 3.88
N THR A 172 -9.55 6.21 3.96
CA THR A 172 -8.83 5.85 5.18
C THR A 172 -9.13 6.82 6.33
N GLU A 173 -9.13 8.13 6.07
CA GLU A 173 -9.47 9.15 7.06
C GLU A 173 -10.91 8.97 7.57
N SER A 174 -11.87 8.72 6.68
CA SER A 174 -13.27 8.49 7.06
C SER A 174 -13.43 7.23 7.91
N LEU A 175 -12.84 6.12 7.46
CA LEU A 175 -12.88 4.86 8.21
C LEU A 175 -12.15 4.95 9.55
N SER A 176 -11.15 5.80 9.70
CA SER A 176 -10.47 5.96 11.00
C SER A 176 -11.42 6.48 12.09
N GLU A 177 -12.36 7.35 11.73
CA GLU A 177 -13.39 7.83 12.67
C GLU A 177 -14.51 6.80 12.88
N GLU A 178 -14.94 6.09 11.82
CA GLU A 178 -15.96 5.04 11.94
C GLU A 178 -15.48 3.85 12.80
N LEU A 179 -14.17 3.58 12.79
CA LEU A 179 -13.55 2.47 13.54
C LEU A 179 -13.10 2.86 14.96
N LYS A 180 -13.32 4.10 15.37
CA LYS A 180 -12.95 4.58 16.69
C LYS A 180 -13.52 3.69 17.79
N ASP A 181 -12.73 3.42 18.81
CA ASP A 181 -13.06 2.59 19.97
C ASP A 181 -13.42 1.11 19.64
N SER A 182 -13.30 0.69 18.38
CA SER A 182 -13.61 -0.70 17.95
C SER A 182 -12.47 -1.70 18.20
N GLY A 183 -11.28 -1.23 18.58
CA GLY A 183 -10.06 -2.03 18.65
C GLY A 183 -9.39 -2.26 17.29
N VAL A 184 -9.93 -1.67 16.19
CA VAL A 184 -9.36 -1.74 14.84
C VAL A 184 -8.81 -0.37 14.44
N SER A 185 -7.57 -0.31 13.99
CA SER A 185 -6.95 0.93 13.49
C SER A 185 -6.68 0.85 11.98
N ILE A 186 -6.68 2.01 11.32
CA ILE A 186 -6.43 2.12 9.88
C ILE A 186 -5.48 3.29 9.59
N THR A 187 -4.46 3.03 8.77
CA THR A 187 -3.38 3.96 8.46
C THR A 187 -3.27 4.17 6.95
N ALA A 188 -3.16 5.41 6.50
CA ALA A 188 -2.75 5.77 5.15
C ALA A 188 -1.24 6.02 5.10
N LEU A 189 -0.49 5.18 4.42
CA LEU A 189 0.91 5.45 4.08
C LEU A 189 0.94 6.26 2.79
N CYS A 190 1.50 7.48 2.83
CA CYS A 190 1.58 8.42 1.72
C CYS A 190 3.04 8.65 1.29
N PRO A 191 3.66 7.70 0.57
CA PRO A 191 5.04 7.84 0.12
C PRO A 191 5.19 8.97 -0.89
N GLY A 192 6.37 9.58 -0.93
CA GLY A 192 6.86 10.37 -2.05
C GLY A 192 7.35 9.49 -3.20
N ILE A 193 8.15 10.08 -4.09
CA ILE A 193 8.84 9.34 -5.13
C ILE A 193 9.78 8.34 -4.44
N THR A 194 9.60 7.05 -4.71
CA THR A 194 10.33 5.98 -4.02
C THR A 194 11.03 5.10 -5.04
N ALA A 195 12.27 4.69 -4.76
CA ALA A 195 13.09 3.82 -5.62
C ALA A 195 12.45 2.43 -5.74
N THR A 196 11.51 2.26 -6.66
CA THR A 196 10.79 1.01 -6.92
C THR A 196 10.78 0.70 -8.41
N GLN A 197 10.43 -0.55 -8.78
CA GLN A 197 10.20 -0.92 -10.19
C GLN A 197 9.11 -0.04 -10.84
N MET A 198 8.13 0.44 -10.08
CA MET A 198 7.11 1.37 -10.56
C MET A 198 7.74 2.70 -11.03
N LEU A 199 8.72 3.23 -10.30
CA LEU A 199 9.49 4.41 -10.74
C LEU A 199 10.31 4.09 -11.98
N SER A 200 10.97 2.94 -12.06
CA SER A 200 11.78 2.54 -13.23
C SER A 200 10.92 2.46 -14.50
N HIS A 201 9.71 1.93 -14.43
CA HIS A 201 8.77 1.92 -15.55
C HIS A 201 8.31 3.34 -15.93
N ALA A 202 8.01 4.19 -14.95
CA ALA A 202 7.65 5.58 -15.19
C ALA A 202 8.80 6.37 -15.83
N THR A 203 10.05 6.10 -15.42
CA THR A 203 11.27 6.74 -15.97
C THR A 203 11.53 6.30 -17.40
N GLN A 204 11.23 5.06 -17.78
CA GLN A 204 11.31 4.60 -19.16
C GLN A 204 10.30 5.32 -20.08
N ALA A 205 9.12 5.63 -19.55
CA ALA A 205 8.10 6.40 -20.25
C ALA A 205 8.40 7.90 -20.30
N ASN A 206 9.14 8.44 -19.31
CA ASN A 206 9.53 9.84 -19.22
C ASN A 206 10.96 9.98 -18.67
N GLN A 207 11.92 10.22 -19.57
CA GLN A 207 13.34 10.34 -19.25
C GLN A 207 13.66 11.49 -18.27
N GLN A 208 12.77 12.49 -18.12
CA GLN A 208 12.98 13.60 -17.19
C GLN A 208 12.87 13.16 -15.72
N LEU A 209 12.10 12.10 -15.42
CA LEU A 209 12.08 11.51 -14.08
C LEU A 209 13.44 10.91 -13.68
N GLY A 210 14.23 10.48 -14.65
CA GLY A 210 15.61 10.00 -14.41
C GLY A 210 16.60 11.11 -14.02
N LYS A 211 16.23 12.40 -14.22
CA LYS A 211 17.04 13.56 -13.85
C LYS A 211 16.71 14.12 -12.46
N LEU A 212 15.78 13.49 -11.75
CA LEU A 212 15.41 13.93 -10.41
C LEU A 212 16.60 13.79 -9.45
N PRO A 213 16.87 14.80 -8.63
CA PRO A 213 17.92 14.72 -7.61
C PRO A 213 17.68 13.53 -6.68
N HIS A 214 18.72 12.76 -6.38
CA HIS A 214 18.64 11.56 -5.54
C HIS A 214 18.00 11.81 -4.16
N PHE A 215 18.14 13.00 -3.60
CA PHE A 215 17.54 13.34 -2.30
C PHE A 215 16.01 13.42 -2.32
N LEU A 216 15.38 13.52 -3.51
CA LEU A 216 13.92 13.46 -3.67
C LEU A 216 13.38 12.03 -3.81
N ILE A 217 14.26 11.06 -4.04
CA ILE A 217 13.90 9.66 -4.20
C ILE A 217 14.09 8.97 -2.85
N GLY A 218 12.96 8.61 -2.23
CA GLY A 218 12.96 7.92 -0.94
C GLY A 218 13.49 6.48 -1.06
N ASP A 219 14.22 6.04 -0.04
CA ASP A 219 14.61 4.64 0.12
C ASP A 219 13.37 3.78 0.44
N VAL A 220 13.20 2.67 -0.28
CA VAL A 220 12.03 1.79 -0.16
C VAL A 220 11.95 1.13 1.22
N HIS A 221 13.09 0.80 1.81
CA HIS A 221 13.13 0.14 3.13
C HIS A 221 12.79 1.13 4.25
N GLU A 222 13.24 2.38 4.12
CA GLU A 222 12.90 3.43 5.07
C GLU A 222 11.41 3.81 4.99
N VAL A 223 10.85 3.91 3.77
CA VAL A 223 9.41 4.12 3.57
C VAL A 223 8.60 2.99 4.20
N ALA A 224 9.00 1.74 3.98
CA ALA A 224 8.33 0.58 4.55
C ALA A 224 8.45 0.55 6.09
N ARG A 225 9.62 0.88 6.65
CA ARG A 225 9.84 0.95 8.08
C ARG A 225 8.92 1.98 8.75
N GLN A 226 8.88 3.21 8.23
CA GLN A 226 8.00 4.25 8.75
C GLN A 226 6.51 3.88 8.61
N GLY A 227 6.11 3.27 7.48
CA GLY A 227 4.75 2.78 7.27
C GLY A 227 4.38 1.66 8.26
N PHE A 228 5.28 0.73 8.51
CA PHE A 228 5.10 -0.32 9.51
C PHE A 228 4.93 0.27 10.92
N GLU A 229 5.82 1.17 11.33
CA GLU A 229 5.78 1.80 12.65
C GLU A 229 4.49 2.59 12.87
N ALA A 230 4.09 3.41 11.89
CA ALA A 230 2.83 4.15 11.93
C ALA A 230 1.60 3.23 12.02
N CYS A 231 1.58 2.14 11.24
CA CYS A 231 0.53 1.13 11.30
C CYS A 231 0.46 0.47 12.68
N MET A 232 1.60 0.14 13.27
CA MET A 232 1.66 -0.48 14.60
C MET A 232 1.33 0.51 15.72
N ALA A 233 1.59 1.81 15.54
CA ALA A 233 1.19 2.88 16.46
C ALA A 233 -0.31 3.23 16.35
N GLY A 234 -0.95 2.92 15.20
CA GLY A 234 -2.33 3.32 14.92
C GLY A 234 -2.46 4.75 14.40
N ASP A 235 -1.39 5.32 13.85
CA ASP A 235 -1.41 6.64 13.22
C ASP A 235 -2.32 6.64 11.99
N VAL A 236 -3.17 7.64 11.84
CA VAL A 236 -4.11 7.71 10.69
C VAL A 236 -3.38 8.01 9.37
N ILE A 237 -2.38 8.90 9.39
CA ILE A 237 -1.63 9.31 8.21
C ILE A 237 -0.13 9.24 8.48
N CYS A 238 0.60 8.53 7.63
CA CYS A 238 2.05 8.49 7.62
C CYS A 238 2.58 9.06 6.30
N VAL A 239 3.35 10.14 6.37
CA VAL A 239 4.08 10.72 5.21
C VAL A 239 5.57 10.54 5.45
N PRO A 240 6.23 9.56 4.82
CA PRO A 240 7.65 9.31 5.01
C PRO A 240 8.52 10.44 4.48
N GLY A 241 9.54 10.82 5.26
CA GLY A 241 10.51 11.83 4.91
C GLY A 241 10.08 13.27 5.23
N VAL A 242 11.02 14.05 5.76
CA VAL A 242 10.77 15.43 6.22
C VAL A 242 10.35 16.35 5.07
N ILE A 243 10.97 16.19 3.90
CA ILE A 243 10.66 17.00 2.70
C ILE A 243 9.22 16.74 2.24
N ASN A 244 8.79 15.48 2.22
CA ASN A 244 7.43 15.11 1.84
C ASN A 244 6.40 15.65 2.84
N ARG A 245 6.72 15.63 4.15
CA ARG A 245 5.86 16.22 5.20
C ARG A 245 5.71 17.73 5.01
N ALA A 246 6.83 18.43 4.73
CA ALA A 246 6.79 19.85 4.47
C ALA A 246 5.96 20.18 3.21
N ALA A 247 6.14 19.43 2.11
CA ALA A 247 5.37 19.57 0.89
C ALA A 247 3.86 19.31 1.10
N MET A 248 3.49 18.30 1.90
CA MET A 248 2.10 18.03 2.28
C MET A 248 1.51 19.20 3.08
N LEU A 249 2.19 19.70 4.09
CA LEU A 249 1.72 20.82 4.90
C LEU A 249 1.54 22.08 4.04
N ALA A 250 2.50 22.39 3.17
CA ALA A 250 2.39 23.48 2.22
C ALA A 250 1.19 23.31 1.29
N SER A 251 0.93 22.09 0.77
CA SER A 251 -0.21 21.85 -0.12
C SER A 251 -1.57 22.00 0.58
N ARG A 252 -1.67 21.66 1.87
CA ARG A 252 -2.89 21.86 2.67
C ARG A 252 -3.19 23.34 2.94
N SER A 253 -2.15 24.17 3.07
CA SER A 253 -2.27 25.60 3.36
C SER A 253 -2.38 26.46 2.09
N THR A 254 -2.07 25.92 0.92
CA THR A 254 -2.06 26.65 -0.35
C THR A 254 -3.42 26.52 -1.08
N PRO A 255 -4.02 27.61 -1.55
CA PRO A 255 -5.26 27.54 -2.31
C PRO A 255 -5.13 26.64 -3.54
N LYS A 256 -6.11 25.76 -3.79
CA LYS A 256 -6.08 24.77 -4.89
C LYS A 256 -5.88 25.40 -6.28
N TRP A 257 -6.33 26.64 -6.50
CA TRP A 257 -6.13 27.31 -7.78
C TRP A 257 -4.66 27.62 -8.05
N LEU A 258 -3.89 27.96 -7.00
CA LEU A 258 -2.44 28.25 -7.12
C LEU A 258 -1.66 26.95 -7.38
N LEU A 259 -1.98 25.87 -6.65
CA LEU A 259 -1.38 24.54 -6.88
C LEU A 259 -1.60 24.07 -8.32
N ARG A 260 -2.81 24.27 -8.87
CA ARG A 260 -3.13 23.94 -10.27
C ARG A 260 -2.30 24.74 -11.27
N ARG A 261 -2.12 26.06 -11.03
CA ARG A 261 -1.30 26.90 -11.92
C ARG A 261 0.16 26.50 -11.90
N VAL A 262 0.75 26.35 -10.71
CA VAL A 262 2.15 25.92 -10.55
C VAL A 262 2.37 24.54 -11.16
N GLY A 263 1.54 23.56 -10.84
CA GLY A 263 1.62 22.22 -11.40
C GLY A 263 1.47 22.19 -12.93
N GLY A 264 0.58 23.03 -13.49
CA GLY A 264 0.39 23.16 -14.92
C GLY A 264 1.59 23.82 -15.64
N LEU A 265 2.24 24.79 -15.01
CA LEU A 265 3.47 25.39 -15.55
C LEU A 265 4.64 24.39 -15.56
N LEU A 266 4.83 23.67 -14.46
CA LEU A 266 5.84 22.62 -14.37
C LEU A 266 5.62 21.50 -15.40
N ALA A 267 4.38 21.03 -15.57
CA ALA A 267 4.07 20.01 -16.55
C ALA A 267 4.35 20.45 -17.99
N ARG A 268 4.07 21.73 -18.35
CA ARG A 268 4.37 22.28 -19.67
C ARG A 268 5.87 22.50 -19.92
N ALA A 269 6.63 22.80 -18.87
CA ALA A 269 8.08 22.92 -18.97
C ALA A 269 8.78 21.55 -19.13
N THR A 270 8.05 20.46 -18.87
CA THR A 270 8.55 19.08 -18.92
C THR A 270 7.93 18.25 -20.07
N SER A 271 7.06 18.83 -20.89
CA SER A 271 6.50 18.27 -22.13
C SER A 271 7.28 18.76 -23.33
#